data_e8b0a6dbe36ac19a1289f2815126d4b1
#
_entry.id   e8b0a6dbe36ac19a1289f2815126d4b1
#
_cell.length_a   1.000
_cell.length_b   1.000
_cell.length_c   1.000
_cell.angle_alpha   90.00
_cell.angle_beta   90.00
_cell.angle_gamma   90.00
#
_symmetry.space_group_name_H-M   'P 1'
#
loop_
_entity.id
_entity.type
_entity.pdbx_description
1 polymer ?
#
loop_
_entity_poly.entity_id
_entity_poly.type
_entity_poly.pdbx_seq_one_letter_code
_entity_poly.pdbx_strand_id
1 'polypeptide(L)'
;MRARVLPQRNALVALCRAGKPTVLRLDSKHAEAIRQHAVRDYPRECCGVLLGSAEGDLKRVCDVVPLPNLRSDPQRSGELLPLEDPEHESARNRYFIDPIDLLRVVKEARTRGLEVVGYYHSHPDQPAQPSTHDRELAWAGYSYLIVAVQHGEPGEMTCWILPGGAGDFVPETLEFLKR
;
A
#
# COMPACT_ATOMS: atom_id res chain seq x y z
N MET A 1 11.40 -32.70 -25.61
CA MET A 1 12.01 -31.52 -24.95
C MET A 1 10.99 -30.92 -23.96
N ARG A 2 11.17 -31.12 -22.66
CA ARG A 2 10.29 -30.56 -21.65
C ARG A 2 10.88 -29.20 -21.22
N ALA A 3 10.15 -28.10 -21.48
CA ALA A 3 10.51 -26.78 -21.01
C ALA A 3 10.48 -26.76 -19.47
N ARG A 4 11.64 -26.55 -18.84
CA ARG A 4 11.73 -26.27 -17.41
C ARG A 4 11.14 -24.88 -17.17
N VAL A 5 9.93 -24.83 -16.63
CA VAL A 5 9.39 -23.63 -16.01
C VAL A 5 10.20 -23.41 -14.73
N LEU A 6 11.11 -22.45 -14.75
CA LEU A 6 11.78 -21.96 -13.55
C LEU A 6 10.72 -21.29 -12.66
N PRO A 7 10.65 -21.63 -11.36
CA PRO A 7 9.77 -20.89 -10.46
C PRO A 7 10.29 -19.45 -10.39
N GLN A 8 9.46 -18.50 -10.80
CA GLN A 8 9.69 -17.09 -10.50
C GLN A 8 9.60 -16.95 -8.97
N ARG A 9 10.74 -17.00 -8.30
CA ARG A 9 10.85 -16.59 -6.90
C ARG A 9 10.46 -15.13 -6.88
N ASN A 10 9.34 -14.80 -6.20
CA ASN A 10 8.98 -13.42 -5.92
C ASN A 10 10.20 -12.73 -5.31
N ALA A 11 10.83 -11.86 -6.09
CA ALA A 11 12.03 -11.13 -5.66
C ALA A 11 11.76 -10.32 -4.37
N LEU A 12 10.51 -9.86 -4.19
CA LEU A 12 10.03 -9.15 -3.00
C LEU A 12 10.10 -9.97 -1.71
N VAL A 13 9.83 -11.28 -1.75
CA VAL A 13 9.92 -12.14 -0.54
C VAL A 13 11.38 -12.41 -0.15
N ALA A 14 12.32 -12.34 -1.10
CA ALA A 14 13.75 -12.52 -0.82
C ALA A 14 14.39 -11.27 -0.17
N LEU A 15 13.73 -10.11 -0.22
CA LEU A 15 14.22 -8.83 0.29
C LEU A 15 14.20 -8.70 1.81
N CYS A 16 13.28 -9.37 2.49
CA CYS A 16 13.21 -9.32 3.95
C CYS A 16 14.19 -10.28 4.61
N ARG A 17 15.50 -10.07 4.43
CA ARG A 17 16.49 -10.68 5.34
C ARG A 17 16.38 -9.97 6.68
N ALA A 18 16.05 -10.73 7.73
CA ALA A 18 15.99 -10.21 9.09
C ALA A 18 17.22 -9.34 9.42
N GLY A 19 17.00 -8.05 9.70
CA GLY A 19 18.00 -7.16 10.26
C GLY A 19 18.58 -6.06 9.35
N LYS A 20 18.23 -5.98 8.04
CA LYS A 20 18.64 -4.82 7.23
C LYS A 20 17.48 -3.85 7.04
N PRO A 21 17.72 -2.54 7.23
CA PRO A 21 16.71 -1.52 6.94
C PRO A 21 16.43 -1.51 5.43
N THR A 22 15.16 -1.59 5.08
CA THR A 22 14.68 -1.37 3.72
C THR A 22 14.39 0.10 3.50
N VAL A 23 14.49 0.57 2.25
CA VAL A 23 14.30 1.96 1.87
C VAL A 23 13.29 2.06 0.75
N LEU A 24 12.26 2.89 0.94
CA LEU A 24 11.34 3.31 -0.11
C LEU A 24 11.73 4.72 -0.58
N ARG A 25 12.05 4.86 -1.87
CA ARG A 25 12.30 6.16 -2.51
C ARG A 25 11.07 6.64 -3.25
N LEU A 26 10.64 7.85 -2.92
CA LEU A 26 9.42 8.48 -3.43
C LEU A 26 9.72 9.90 -3.93
N ASP A 27 9.42 10.20 -5.19
CA ASP A 27 9.53 11.57 -5.70
C ASP A 27 8.52 12.48 -4.99
N SER A 28 8.91 13.74 -4.73
CA SER A 28 8.05 14.73 -4.05
C SER A 28 6.70 14.93 -4.75
N LYS A 29 6.65 14.84 -6.09
CA LYS A 29 5.39 14.91 -6.85
C LYS A 29 4.43 13.76 -6.51
N HIS A 30 4.95 12.54 -6.29
CA HIS A 30 4.14 11.37 -5.92
C HIS A 30 3.67 11.49 -4.47
N ALA A 31 4.52 11.97 -3.57
CA ALA A 31 4.13 12.25 -2.19
C ALA A 31 2.98 13.27 -2.13
N GLU A 32 3.08 14.32 -2.95
CA GLU A 32 2.02 15.34 -3.04
C GLU A 32 0.72 14.78 -3.63
N ALA A 33 0.81 13.98 -4.69
CA ALA A 33 -0.37 13.31 -5.27
C ALA A 33 -1.08 12.41 -4.26
N ILE A 34 -0.32 11.69 -3.42
CA ILE A 34 -0.89 10.85 -2.34
C ILE A 34 -1.57 11.73 -1.28
N ARG A 35 -0.95 12.84 -0.84
CA ARG A 35 -1.57 13.78 0.10
C ARG A 35 -2.87 14.37 -0.42
N GLN A 36 -2.88 14.82 -1.68
CA GLN A 36 -4.09 15.33 -2.32
C GLN A 36 -5.19 14.29 -2.41
N HIS A 37 -4.84 13.02 -2.70
CA HIS A 37 -5.81 11.93 -2.67
C HIS A 37 -6.38 11.74 -1.26
N ALA A 38 -5.54 11.75 -0.25
CA ALA A 38 -5.94 11.57 1.13
C ALA A 38 -6.90 12.69 1.63
N VAL A 39 -6.59 13.94 1.30
CA VAL A 39 -7.45 15.10 1.62
C VAL A 39 -8.77 15.06 0.87
N ARG A 40 -8.74 14.72 -0.42
CA ARG A 40 -9.95 14.64 -1.25
C ARG A 40 -10.96 13.62 -0.72
N ASP A 41 -10.49 12.48 -0.24
CA ASP A 41 -11.36 11.38 0.19
C ASP A 41 -11.75 11.50 1.68
N TYR A 42 -11.09 12.40 2.45
CA TYR A 42 -11.47 12.67 3.84
C TYR A 42 -12.97 12.96 3.98
N PRO A 43 -13.68 12.44 4.98
CA PRO A 43 -13.22 11.72 6.19
C PRO A 43 -13.12 10.20 6.02
N ARG A 44 -13.07 9.69 4.80
CA ARG A 44 -12.85 8.27 4.52
C ARG A 44 -11.38 8.00 4.23
N GLU A 45 -10.93 6.77 4.46
CA GLU A 45 -9.61 6.34 4.01
C GLU A 45 -9.53 6.29 2.49
N CYS A 46 -8.52 6.92 1.93
CA CYS A 46 -8.10 6.66 0.56
C CYS A 46 -7.17 5.45 0.51
N CYS A 47 -7.05 4.82 -0.65
CA CYS A 47 -6.07 3.76 -0.86
C CYS A 47 -5.54 3.72 -2.29
N GLY A 48 -4.42 3.04 -2.49
CA GLY A 48 -3.84 2.88 -3.81
C GLY A 48 -2.56 2.06 -3.82
N VAL A 49 -1.94 1.98 -4.99
CA VAL A 49 -0.81 1.11 -5.27
C VAL A 49 0.42 1.94 -5.63
N LEU A 50 1.57 1.53 -5.13
CA LEU A 50 2.89 2.06 -5.48
C LEU A 50 3.50 1.15 -6.53
N LEU A 51 3.74 1.67 -7.73
CA LEU A 51 4.37 0.96 -8.82
C LEU A 51 5.83 1.41 -8.97
N GLY A 52 6.71 0.46 -9.25
CA GLY A 52 8.12 0.79 -9.38
C GLY A 52 9.00 -0.41 -9.63
N SER A 53 10.20 -0.37 -9.08
CA SER A 53 11.18 -1.44 -9.13
C SER A 53 11.78 -1.68 -7.75
N ALA A 54 12.21 -2.91 -7.50
CA ALA A 54 12.92 -3.29 -6.28
C ALA A 54 14.28 -3.89 -6.62
N GLU A 55 15.33 -3.40 -5.99
CA GLU A 55 16.69 -3.89 -6.14
C GLU A 55 17.38 -3.99 -4.77
N GLY A 56 17.63 -5.21 -4.32
CA GLY A 56 18.14 -5.45 -2.98
C GLY A 56 17.18 -4.88 -1.91
N ASP A 57 17.70 -4.08 -1.00
CA ASP A 57 16.92 -3.49 0.09
C ASP A 57 16.27 -2.13 -0.31
N LEU A 58 16.38 -1.74 -1.59
CA LEU A 58 15.89 -0.47 -2.12
C LEU A 58 14.69 -0.69 -3.04
N LYS A 59 13.59 0.01 -2.77
CA LYS A 59 12.43 0.14 -3.64
C LYS A 59 12.33 1.57 -4.14
N ARG A 60 12.10 1.73 -5.43
CA ARG A 60 11.91 3.04 -6.07
C ARG A 60 10.51 3.13 -6.64
N VAL A 61 9.74 4.10 -6.18
CA VAL A 61 8.42 4.40 -6.74
C VAL A 61 8.58 5.20 -8.03
N CYS A 62 8.00 4.67 -9.12
CA CYS A 62 7.96 5.31 -10.43
C CYS A 62 6.60 5.89 -10.75
N ASP A 63 5.55 5.34 -10.14
CA ASP A 63 4.16 5.79 -10.34
C ASP A 63 3.30 5.46 -9.12
N VAL A 64 2.23 6.23 -8.91
CA VAL A 64 1.23 6.01 -7.87
C VAL A 64 -0.14 5.91 -8.52
N VAL A 65 -0.88 4.85 -8.20
CA VAL A 65 -2.19 4.56 -8.78
C VAL A 65 -3.25 4.62 -7.69
N PRO A 66 -4.05 5.70 -7.63
CA PRO A 66 -5.20 5.76 -6.75
C PRO A 66 -6.20 4.67 -7.10
N LEU A 67 -6.76 4.02 -6.08
CA LEU A 67 -7.83 3.05 -6.24
C LEU A 67 -9.03 3.41 -5.38
N PRO A 68 -10.24 3.08 -5.82
CA PRO A 68 -11.43 3.24 -5.00
C PRO A 68 -11.32 2.41 -3.72
N ASN A 69 -11.70 2.99 -2.59
CA ASN A 69 -11.93 2.22 -1.39
C ASN A 69 -13.27 1.50 -1.52
N LEU A 70 -13.24 0.17 -1.70
CA LEU A 70 -14.45 -0.62 -1.91
C LEU A 70 -15.45 -0.51 -0.74
N ARG A 71 -14.97 -0.28 0.49
CA ARG A 71 -15.84 -0.03 1.65
C ARG A 71 -16.65 1.26 1.55
N SER A 72 -16.28 2.15 0.64
CA SER A 72 -17.06 3.36 0.33
C SER A 72 -18.23 3.10 -0.61
N ASP A 73 -18.31 1.89 -1.19
CA ASP A 73 -19.39 1.47 -2.11
C ASP A 73 -20.18 0.31 -1.48
N PRO A 74 -21.34 0.59 -0.83
CA PRO A 74 -22.13 -0.43 -0.15
C PRO A 74 -22.67 -1.52 -1.08
N GLN A 75 -22.85 -1.23 -2.37
CA GLN A 75 -23.37 -2.21 -3.34
C GLN A 75 -22.28 -3.24 -3.68
N ARG A 76 -21.04 -2.79 -3.88
CA ARG A 76 -19.91 -3.66 -4.22
C ARG A 76 -19.34 -4.37 -2.98
N SER A 77 -19.32 -3.69 -1.84
CA SER A 77 -18.77 -4.26 -0.60
C SER A 77 -19.62 -5.39 -0.04
N GLY A 78 -20.95 -5.31 -0.14
CA GLY A 78 -21.86 -6.32 0.36
C GLY A 78 -21.74 -7.70 -0.32
N GLU A 79 -21.19 -7.73 -1.55
CA GLU A 79 -20.96 -8.99 -2.29
C GLU A 79 -19.62 -9.66 -1.93
N LEU A 80 -18.63 -8.87 -1.49
CA LEU A 80 -17.24 -9.33 -1.33
C LEU A 80 -16.77 -9.39 0.12
N LEU A 81 -17.43 -8.69 1.03
CA LEU A 81 -16.99 -8.56 2.41
C LEU A 81 -18.12 -8.98 3.35
N PRO A 82 -17.99 -10.10 4.09
CA PRO A 82 -18.86 -10.37 5.21
C PRO A 82 -18.71 -9.22 6.22
N LEU A 83 -19.80 -8.50 6.50
CA LEU A 83 -19.81 -7.49 7.54
C LEU A 83 -19.91 -8.22 8.89
N GLU A 84 -18.79 -8.42 9.56
CA GLU A 84 -18.79 -9.00 10.91
C GLU A 84 -19.27 -7.99 11.95
N ASP A 85 -19.06 -6.68 11.73
CA ASP A 85 -19.53 -5.60 12.62
C ASP A 85 -19.79 -4.29 11.83
N PRO A 86 -21.05 -4.03 11.43
CA PRO A 86 -21.40 -2.83 10.64
C PRO A 86 -21.17 -1.51 11.38
N GLU A 87 -21.17 -1.49 12.72
CA GLU A 87 -20.98 -0.27 13.50
C GLU A 87 -19.52 0.15 13.59
N HIS A 88 -18.59 -0.80 13.53
CA HIS A 88 -17.15 -0.54 13.64
C HIS A 88 -16.41 -0.62 12.30
N GLU A 89 -17.05 -1.10 11.23
CA GLU A 89 -16.44 -1.31 9.91
C GLU A 89 -16.90 -0.26 8.90
N SER A 90 -16.45 0.98 9.06
CA SER A 90 -16.74 2.04 8.10
C SER A 90 -15.53 2.36 7.20
N ALA A 91 -15.78 2.96 6.03
CA ALA A 91 -14.74 3.49 5.16
C ALA A 91 -13.91 4.63 5.80
N ARG A 92 -14.24 5.06 7.01
CA ARG A 92 -13.48 6.08 7.77
C ARG A 92 -12.24 5.51 8.45
N ASN A 93 -12.25 4.22 8.78
CA ASN A 93 -11.18 3.57 9.54
C ASN A 93 -10.72 2.24 8.93
N ARG A 94 -11.18 1.93 7.72
CA ARG A 94 -10.80 0.73 6.98
C ARG A 94 -10.89 0.95 5.48
N TYR A 95 -9.93 0.40 4.75
CA TYR A 95 -9.99 0.35 3.30
C TYR A 95 -9.98 -1.10 2.81
N PHE A 96 -10.47 -1.29 1.60
CA PHE A 96 -10.34 -2.54 0.88
C PHE A 96 -10.20 -2.27 -0.62
N ILE A 97 -9.13 -2.78 -1.19
CA ILE A 97 -8.87 -2.69 -2.63
C ILE A 97 -9.58 -3.85 -3.34
N ASP A 98 -10.42 -3.54 -4.33
CA ASP A 98 -11.04 -4.55 -5.16
C ASP A 98 -9.97 -5.41 -5.87
N PRO A 99 -10.00 -6.74 -5.71
CA PRO A 99 -9.06 -7.64 -6.39
C PRO A 99 -9.05 -7.50 -7.91
N ILE A 100 -10.19 -7.14 -8.52
CA ILE A 100 -10.30 -6.92 -9.97
C ILE A 100 -9.54 -5.66 -10.37
N ASP A 101 -9.70 -4.57 -9.61
CA ASP A 101 -8.97 -3.32 -9.85
C ASP A 101 -7.48 -3.52 -9.66
N LEU A 102 -7.08 -4.25 -8.59
CA LEU A 102 -5.67 -4.59 -8.36
C LEU A 102 -5.09 -5.42 -9.50
N LEU A 103 -5.81 -6.42 -9.98
CA LEU A 103 -5.37 -7.26 -11.10
C LEU A 103 -5.17 -6.45 -12.38
N ARG A 104 -6.04 -5.47 -12.66
CA ARG A 104 -5.91 -4.55 -13.78
C ARG A 104 -4.62 -3.74 -13.68
N VAL A 105 -4.36 -3.14 -12.51
CA VAL A 105 -3.15 -2.36 -12.24
C VAL A 105 -1.89 -3.21 -12.41
N VAL A 106 -1.87 -4.42 -11.88
CA VAL A 106 -0.74 -5.36 -12.01
C VAL A 106 -0.46 -5.70 -13.47
N LYS A 107 -1.50 -5.95 -14.27
CA LYS A 107 -1.34 -6.23 -15.72
C LYS A 107 -0.76 -5.04 -16.46
N GLU A 108 -1.28 -3.84 -16.21
CA GLU A 108 -0.79 -2.61 -16.84
C GLU A 108 0.64 -2.29 -16.41
N ALA A 109 0.98 -2.40 -15.13
CA ALA A 109 2.33 -2.20 -14.63
C ALA A 109 3.35 -3.09 -15.37
N ARG A 110 3.02 -4.35 -15.58
CA ARG A 110 3.88 -5.30 -16.29
C ARG A 110 4.19 -4.88 -17.73
N THR A 111 3.24 -4.28 -18.45
CA THR A 111 3.49 -3.79 -19.82
C THR A 111 4.47 -2.62 -19.85
N ARG A 112 4.63 -1.92 -18.72
CA ARG A 112 5.56 -0.80 -18.52
C ARG A 112 6.89 -1.23 -17.89
N GLY A 113 7.08 -2.53 -17.65
CA GLY A 113 8.26 -3.07 -16.95
C GLY A 113 8.30 -2.69 -15.46
N LEU A 114 7.15 -2.38 -14.87
CA LEU A 114 7.00 -2.04 -13.45
C LEU A 114 6.36 -3.20 -12.68
N GLU A 115 6.59 -3.19 -11.37
CA GLU A 115 5.96 -4.11 -10.43
C GLU A 115 5.28 -3.33 -9.29
N VAL A 116 4.39 -3.98 -8.56
CA VAL A 116 3.86 -3.43 -7.30
C VAL A 116 4.96 -3.54 -6.26
N VAL A 117 5.40 -2.40 -5.74
CA VAL A 117 6.43 -2.34 -4.68
C VAL A 117 5.81 -2.03 -3.31
N GLY A 118 4.55 -1.61 -3.28
CA GLY A 118 3.83 -1.31 -2.04
C GLY A 118 2.42 -0.81 -2.27
N TYR A 119 1.80 -0.45 -1.16
CA TYR A 119 0.47 0.11 -1.07
C TYR A 119 0.49 1.39 -0.26
N TYR A 120 -0.48 2.26 -0.45
CA TYR A 120 -0.67 3.41 0.43
C TYR A 120 -2.12 3.55 0.84
N HIS A 121 -2.35 4.14 2.01
CA HIS A 121 -3.66 4.53 2.49
C HIS A 121 -3.55 5.73 3.44
N SER A 122 -4.69 6.32 3.78
CA SER A 122 -4.75 7.43 4.72
C SER A 122 -5.46 7.03 6.01
N HIS A 123 -5.06 7.68 7.11
CA HIS A 123 -5.69 7.57 8.42
C HIS A 123 -6.38 8.89 8.78
N PRO A 124 -7.71 9.02 8.60
CA PRO A 124 -8.47 10.19 9.03
C PRO A 124 -8.49 10.31 10.55
N ASP A 125 -8.01 11.45 11.07
CA ASP A 125 -7.97 11.81 12.49
C ASP A 125 -7.24 10.79 13.38
N GLN A 126 -6.35 10.00 12.78
CA GLN A 126 -5.53 8.99 13.46
C GLN A 126 -4.05 9.16 13.09
N PRO A 127 -3.11 8.64 13.91
CA PRO A 127 -1.69 8.64 13.59
C PRO A 127 -1.36 7.85 12.31
N ALA A 128 -0.27 8.21 11.63
CA ALA A 128 0.28 7.46 10.50
C ALA A 128 1.01 6.18 10.97
N GLN A 129 0.33 5.32 11.71
CA GLN A 129 0.87 4.06 12.25
C GLN A 129 -0.03 2.90 11.87
N PRO A 130 0.54 1.72 11.52
CA PRO A 130 -0.28 0.57 11.13
C PRO A 130 -1.25 0.16 12.24
N SER A 131 -2.49 -0.05 11.87
CA SER A 131 -3.52 -0.62 12.72
C SER A 131 -3.43 -2.16 12.78
N THR A 132 -4.17 -2.78 13.69
CA THR A 132 -4.32 -4.25 13.72
C THR A 132 -4.90 -4.75 12.40
N HIS A 133 -5.86 -4.02 11.82
CA HIS A 133 -6.48 -4.37 10.55
C HIS A 133 -5.50 -4.31 9.37
N ASP A 134 -4.64 -3.30 9.32
CA ASP A 134 -3.59 -3.22 8.28
C ASP A 134 -2.68 -4.44 8.32
N ARG A 135 -2.35 -4.91 9.53
CA ARG A 135 -1.52 -6.09 9.72
C ARG A 135 -2.19 -7.38 9.24
N GLU A 136 -3.49 -7.53 9.48
CA GLU A 136 -4.26 -8.71 9.07
C GLU A 136 -4.35 -8.84 7.55
N LEU A 137 -4.38 -7.72 6.84
CA LEU A 137 -4.49 -7.69 5.38
C LEU A 137 -3.13 -7.56 4.67
N ALA A 138 -2.04 -7.33 5.42
CA ALA A 138 -0.74 -7.08 4.83
C ALA A 138 -0.08 -8.34 4.28
N TRP A 139 0.56 -8.19 3.14
CA TRP A 139 1.45 -9.18 2.56
C TRP A 139 2.91 -8.83 2.84
N ALA A 140 3.68 -9.82 3.24
CA ALA A 140 5.10 -9.64 3.53
C ALA A 140 5.89 -9.13 2.32
N GLY A 141 6.87 -8.26 2.57
CA GLY A 141 7.79 -7.74 1.57
C GLY A 141 7.33 -6.49 0.84
N TYR A 142 6.05 -6.11 0.92
CA TYR A 142 5.56 -4.86 0.35
C TYR A 142 5.76 -3.69 1.32
N SER A 143 5.97 -2.49 0.77
CA SER A 143 5.96 -1.25 1.53
C SER A 143 4.53 -0.78 1.78
N TYR A 144 4.25 -0.29 2.99
CA TYR A 144 2.96 0.27 3.38
C TYR A 144 3.16 1.72 3.80
N LEU A 145 2.73 2.63 2.94
CA LEU A 145 2.85 4.06 3.16
C LEU A 145 1.54 4.59 3.73
N ILE A 146 1.61 5.20 4.91
CA ILE A 146 0.45 5.71 5.64
C ILE A 146 0.54 7.22 5.73
N VAL A 147 -0.58 7.91 5.42
CA VAL A 147 -0.71 9.37 5.53
C VAL A 147 -1.76 9.71 6.58
N ALA A 148 -1.36 10.38 7.64
CA ALA A 148 -2.32 10.97 8.57
C ALA A 148 -3.02 12.16 7.92
N VAL A 149 -4.33 12.28 8.12
CA VAL A 149 -5.13 13.45 7.73
C VAL A 149 -5.87 13.95 8.95
N GLN A 150 -5.52 15.15 9.44
CA GLN A 150 -6.11 15.71 10.63
C GLN A 150 -7.06 16.84 10.25
N HIS A 151 -8.35 16.68 10.54
CA HIS A 151 -9.37 17.69 10.21
C HIS A 151 -9.37 18.14 8.74
N GLY A 152 -9.05 17.21 7.82
CA GLY A 152 -8.97 17.50 6.39
C GLY A 152 -7.62 18.05 5.90
N GLU A 153 -6.64 18.24 6.79
CA GLU A 153 -5.30 18.69 6.45
C GLU A 153 -4.30 17.51 6.43
N PRO A 154 -3.42 17.42 5.43
CA PRO A 154 -2.47 16.33 5.34
C PRO A 154 -1.34 16.50 6.38
N GLY A 155 -1.13 15.47 7.18
CA GLY A 155 -0.13 15.43 8.22
C GLY A 155 1.09 14.57 7.87
N GLU A 156 1.54 13.83 8.87
CA GLU A 156 2.69 12.94 8.76
C GLU A 156 2.49 11.85 7.71
N MET A 157 3.58 11.48 7.04
CA MET A 157 3.65 10.36 6.10
C MET A 157 4.76 9.42 6.56
N THR A 158 4.41 8.18 6.84
CA THR A 158 5.33 7.15 7.31
C THR A 158 5.34 5.96 6.36
N CYS A 159 6.39 5.14 6.44
CA CYS A 159 6.48 3.91 5.67
C CYS A 159 6.80 2.73 6.58
N TRP A 160 6.16 1.61 6.30
CA TRP A 160 6.24 0.40 7.08
C TRP A 160 6.42 -0.81 6.17
N ILE A 161 7.04 -1.85 6.70
CA ILE A 161 7.17 -3.13 6.00
C ILE A 161 6.80 -4.26 6.96
N LEU A 162 6.09 -5.26 6.44
CA LEU A 162 5.87 -6.51 7.15
C LEU A 162 7.00 -7.48 6.76
N PRO A 163 7.92 -7.83 7.67
CA PRO A 163 8.96 -8.81 7.40
C PRO A 163 8.35 -10.18 7.06
N GLY A 164 9.08 -11.01 6.31
CA GLY A 164 8.67 -12.39 6.05
C GLY A 164 8.63 -13.20 7.34
N GLY A 165 7.53 -13.92 7.59
CA GLY A 165 7.29 -14.70 8.80
C GLY A 165 6.18 -14.12 9.68
N ALA A 166 5.97 -14.71 10.85
CA ALA A 166 5.02 -14.20 11.85
C ALA A 166 5.68 -13.03 12.60
N GLY A 167 5.33 -11.81 12.26
CA GLY A 167 5.88 -10.61 12.90
C GLY A 167 4.95 -9.42 12.78
N ASP A 168 5.33 -8.34 13.42
CA ASP A 168 4.66 -7.05 13.32
C ASP A 168 5.31 -6.18 12.23
N PHE A 169 4.63 -5.11 11.83
CA PHE A 169 5.22 -4.08 11.01
C PHE A 169 6.46 -3.47 11.68
N VAL A 170 7.48 -3.26 10.87
CA VAL A 170 8.65 -2.48 11.28
C VAL A 170 8.74 -1.22 10.43
N PRO A 171 9.26 -0.11 10.97
CA PRO A 171 9.47 1.11 10.19
C PRO A 171 10.39 0.85 9.00
N GLU A 172 9.99 1.34 7.83
CA GLU A 172 10.82 1.38 6.61
C GLU A 172 11.29 2.82 6.37
N THR A 173 12.56 3.00 5.98
CA THR A 173 13.08 4.33 5.69
C THR A 173 12.39 4.91 4.46
N LEU A 174 11.79 6.09 4.60
CA LEU A 174 11.16 6.83 3.50
C LEU A 174 12.07 7.97 3.05
N GLU A 175 12.59 7.89 1.84
CA GLU A 175 13.45 8.91 1.23
C GLU A 175 12.66 9.70 0.18
N PHE A 176 12.59 11.04 0.35
CA PHE A 176 11.99 11.93 -0.64
C PHE A 176 13.03 12.43 -1.62
N LEU A 177 12.81 12.17 -2.91
CA LEU A 177 13.66 12.70 -3.97
C LEU A 177 13.14 14.08 -4.41
N LYS A 178 13.98 15.08 -4.31
CA LYS A 178 13.74 16.40 -4.91
C LYS A 178 14.12 16.33 -6.38
N ARG A 179 13.20 16.64 -7.23
CA ARG A 179 13.48 16.99 -8.64
C ARG A 179 13.32 18.47 -8.83
#